data_374d99da97220f47ab52f93e85ec4a48
#
_entry.id   374d99da97220f47ab52f93e85ec4a48
#
_cell.length_a   1.000
_cell.length_b   1.000
_cell.length_c   1.000
_cell.angle_alpha   90.00
_cell.angle_beta   90.00
_cell.angle_gamma   90.00
#
_symmetry.space_group_name_H-M   'P 1'
#
loop_
_entity.id
_entity.type
_entity.pdbx_description
1 polymer ?
#
loop_
_entity_poly.entity_id
_entity_poly.type
_entity_poly.pdbx_seq_one_letter_code
_entity_poly.pdbx_strand_id
1 'polypeptide(L)'
;MAIQDNIEARLGRWETRLRSITTQSLTTDFARPTEGTRIVEAVHSVTLPDAARTALLQLSILDGSNSVSPFTVLLAAFAVLAARLTGDDDISIGTSGANKEPFVLRLSTDPKTSFAGLLSAVKNVFFKPFSHISS
;
A
#
# COMPACT_ATOMS: atom_id res chain seq x y z
N MET A 1 20.22 -26.36 -5.07
CA MET A 1 21.08 -25.28 -4.57
C MET A 1 20.59 -23.93 -5.04
N ALA A 2 20.65 -23.54 -6.30
CA ALA A 2 20.25 -22.19 -6.76
C ALA A 2 18.80 -21.77 -6.45
N ILE A 3 17.84 -22.71 -6.41
CA ILE A 3 16.42 -22.41 -6.07
C ILE A 3 16.26 -22.13 -4.57
N GLN A 4 16.99 -22.83 -3.74
CA GLN A 4 16.95 -22.69 -2.28
C GLN A 4 17.58 -21.36 -1.86
N ASP A 5 18.72 -21.01 -2.45
CA ASP A 5 19.43 -19.75 -2.22
C ASP A 5 18.54 -18.54 -2.62
N ASN A 6 17.74 -18.68 -3.68
CA ASN A 6 16.80 -17.65 -4.11
C ASN A 6 15.63 -17.47 -3.12
N ILE A 7 15.12 -18.58 -2.56
CA ILE A 7 14.02 -18.52 -1.57
C ILE A 7 14.51 -17.87 -0.28
N GLU A 8 15.67 -18.24 0.22
CA GLU A 8 16.25 -17.67 1.44
C GLU A 8 16.57 -16.17 1.27
N ALA A 9 17.12 -15.78 0.13
CA ALA A 9 17.34 -14.37 -0.18
C ALA A 9 16.03 -13.56 -0.28
N ARG A 10 14.96 -14.16 -0.80
CA ARG A 10 13.63 -13.54 -0.84
C ARG A 10 13.05 -13.41 0.57
N LEU A 11 13.12 -14.46 1.38
CA LEU A 11 12.65 -14.44 2.76
C LEU A 11 13.39 -13.41 3.60
N GLY A 12 14.72 -13.33 3.48
CA GLY A 12 15.53 -12.32 4.19
C GLY A 12 15.17 -10.88 3.83
N ARG A 13 14.84 -10.62 2.55
CA ARG A 13 14.33 -9.31 2.12
C ARG A 13 12.95 -8.99 2.72
N TRP A 14 12.06 -9.96 2.77
CA TRP A 14 10.74 -9.81 3.40
C TRP A 14 10.88 -9.60 4.90
N GLU A 15 11.71 -10.40 5.57
CA GLU A 15 11.96 -10.24 7.00
C GLU A 15 12.48 -8.84 7.34
N THR A 16 13.45 -8.34 6.57
CA THR A 16 13.97 -6.97 6.75
C THR A 16 12.90 -5.91 6.54
N ARG A 17 12.06 -6.08 5.52
CA ARG A 17 11.01 -5.13 5.17
C ARG A 17 9.86 -5.13 6.16
N LEU A 18 9.54 -6.30 6.73
CA LEU A 18 8.46 -6.48 7.69
C LEU A 18 8.92 -6.31 9.14
N ARG A 19 10.20 -6.14 9.36
CA ARG A 19 10.75 -5.93 10.72
C ARG A 19 10.13 -4.69 11.35
N SER A 20 9.63 -4.86 12.59
CA SER A 20 9.02 -3.79 13.38
C SER A 20 7.77 -3.17 12.73
N ILE A 21 7.03 -3.93 11.93
CA ILE A 21 5.70 -3.50 11.48
C ILE A 21 4.78 -3.38 12.70
N THR A 22 4.20 -2.21 12.86
CA THR A 22 3.14 -1.97 13.84
C THR A 22 1.82 -2.54 13.29
N THR A 23 1.10 -3.29 14.09
CA THR A 23 -0.24 -3.71 13.75
C THR A 23 -1.16 -2.49 13.80
N GLN A 24 -1.66 -2.07 12.65
CA GLN A 24 -2.59 -0.95 12.57
C GLN A 24 -3.97 -1.41 13.01
N SER A 25 -4.56 -0.68 13.94
CA SER A 25 -5.92 -0.93 14.40
C SER A 25 -6.80 0.24 13.96
N LEU A 26 -7.67 -0.02 12.99
CA LEU A 26 -8.75 0.91 12.67
C LEU A 26 -9.79 0.86 13.79
N THR A 27 -10.24 2.05 14.21
CA THR A 27 -11.34 2.17 15.16
C THR A 27 -12.61 1.58 14.55
N THR A 28 -13.27 0.70 15.29
CA THR A 28 -14.53 0.10 14.89
C THR A 28 -15.63 0.52 15.84
N ASP A 29 -16.88 0.60 15.36
CA ASP A 29 -18.05 0.96 16.17
C ASP A 29 -18.34 -0.07 17.28
N PHE A 30 -17.93 -1.32 17.04
CA PHE A 30 -18.08 -2.42 18.00
C PHE A 30 -16.73 -3.08 18.27
N ALA A 31 -16.54 -3.53 19.51
CA ALA A 31 -15.35 -4.27 19.88
C ALA A 31 -15.20 -5.53 19.02
N ARG A 32 -13.99 -5.79 18.56
CA ARG A 32 -13.69 -7.02 17.82
C ARG A 32 -13.77 -8.21 18.78
N PRO A 33 -14.50 -9.27 18.40
CA PRO A 33 -14.57 -10.47 19.24
C PRO A 33 -13.18 -11.12 19.30
N THR A 34 -12.84 -11.58 20.51
CA THR A 34 -11.48 -12.09 20.79
C THR A 34 -11.26 -13.53 20.38
N GLU A 35 -12.30 -14.36 20.32
CA GLU A 35 -12.19 -15.78 19.92
C GLU A 35 -13.51 -16.33 19.35
N GLY A 36 -13.40 -17.34 18.48
CA GLY A 36 -14.50 -18.23 18.08
C GLY A 36 -15.57 -17.62 17.19
N THR A 37 -15.37 -16.40 16.69
CA THR A 37 -16.38 -15.72 15.89
C THR A 37 -16.25 -16.10 14.42
N ARG A 38 -17.35 -16.49 13.84
CA ARG A 38 -17.46 -16.71 12.40
C ARG A 38 -17.17 -15.42 11.66
N ILE A 39 -16.15 -15.43 10.81
CA ILE A 39 -15.88 -14.32 9.87
C ILE A 39 -16.99 -14.31 8.82
N VAL A 40 -17.71 -13.21 8.73
CA VAL A 40 -18.69 -12.97 7.66
C VAL A 40 -18.07 -12.00 6.69
N GLU A 41 -17.90 -12.44 5.45
CA GLU A 41 -17.42 -11.59 4.38
C GLU A 41 -18.57 -10.68 3.89
N ALA A 42 -18.29 -9.39 3.76
CA ALA A 42 -19.23 -8.41 3.25
C ALA A 42 -18.52 -7.48 2.26
N VAL A 43 -19.24 -7.04 1.24
CA VAL A 43 -18.76 -6.09 0.23
C VAL A 43 -19.60 -4.84 0.28
N HIS A 44 -18.94 -3.70 0.41
CA HIS A 44 -19.59 -2.38 0.33
C HIS A 44 -19.04 -1.64 -0.90
N SER A 45 -19.95 -1.32 -1.84
CA SER A 45 -19.57 -0.60 -3.06
C SER A 45 -19.68 0.90 -2.85
N VAL A 46 -18.63 1.62 -3.20
CA VAL A 46 -18.57 3.08 -3.14
C VAL A 46 -18.27 3.62 -4.53
N THR A 47 -19.05 4.60 -4.95
CA THR A 47 -18.83 5.32 -6.21
C THR A 47 -18.14 6.65 -5.91
N LEU A 48 -17.02 6.91 -6.57
CA LEU A 48 -16.35 8.20 -6.45
C LEU A 48 -17.18 9.29 -7.15
N PRO A 49 -17.41 10.44 -6.50
CA PRO A 49 -18.00 11.60 -7.15
C PRO A 49 -17.20 12.03 -8.38
N ASP A 50 -17.86 12.61 -9.39
CA ASP A 50 -17.21 13.02 -10.64
C ASP A 50 -16.06 14.03 -10.40
N ALA A 51 -16.21 14.93 -9.46
CA ALA A 51 -15.15 15.86 -9.08
C ALA A 51 -13.90 15.14 -8.54
N ALA A 52 -14.08 14.11 -7.71
CA ALA A 52 -12.97 13.32 -7.17
C ALA A 52 -12.31 12.48 -8.28
N ARG A 53 -13.10 11.93 -9.19
CA ARG A 53 -12.58 11.20 -10.36
C ARG A 53 -11.77 12.10 -11.28
N THR A 54 -12.26 13.30 -11.57
CA THR A 54 -11.54 14.29 -12.37
C THR A 54 -10.22 14.70 -11.71
N ALA A 55 -10.23 15.00 -10.41
CA ALA A 55 -9.03 15.34 -9.66
C ALA A 55 -8.01 14.20 -9.66
N LEU A 56 -8.46 12.96 -9.52
CA LEU A 56 -7.61 11.76 -9.60
C LEU A 56 -6.89 11.67 -10.95
N LEU A 57 -7.61 11.86 -12.05
CA LEU A 57 -7.05 11.84 -13.39
C LEU A 57 -6.06 13.01 -13.62
N GLN A 58 -6.38 14.20 -13.12
CA GLN A 58 -5.49 15.35 -13.20
C GLN A 58 -4.18 15.09 -12.42
N LEU A 59 -4.26 14.55 -11.21
CA LEU A 59 -3.08 14.19 -10.42
C LEU A 59 -2.21 13.13 -11.11
N SER A 60 -2.82 12.24 -11.89
CA SER A 60 -2.08 11.23 -12.66
C SER A 60 -1.25 11.83 -13.81
N ILE A 61 -1.59 13.01 -14.29
CA ILE A 61 -0.96 13.68 -15.46
C ILE A 61 0.05 14.75 -15.03
N LEU A 62 -0.03 15.26 -13.79
CA LEU A 62 0.71 16.46 -13.34
C LEU A 62 2.24 16.33 -13.39
N ASP A 63 2.79 15.14 -13.54
CA ASP A 63 4.23 14.92 -13.54
C ASP A 63 4.82 14.79 -14.96
N GLY A 64 4.27 15.51 -15.93
CA GLY A 64 4.70 15.81 -17.31
C GLY A 64 5.59 14.84 -18.08
N SER A 65 6.50 14.14 -17.42
CA SER A 65 7.42 13.13 -17.99
C SER A 65 7.28 11.74 -17.35
N ASN A 66 6.58 11.65 -16.24
CA ASN A 66 6.40 10.41 -15.49
C ASN A 66 4.93 10.24 -15.07
N SER A 67 4.07 9.85 -15.99
CA SER A 67 2.67 9.57 -15.67
C SER A 67 2.59 8.60 -14.49
N VAL A 68 1.89 9.03 -13.44
CA VAL A 68 1.59 8.20 -12.27
C VAL A 68 0.27 7.51 -12.55
N SER A 69 0.18 6.20 -12.37
CA SER A 69 -1.09 5.51 -12.61
C SER A 69 -2.17 6.01 -11.64
N PRO A 70 -3.45 6.07 -12.04
CA PRO A 70 -4.56 6.40 -11.14
C PRO A 70 -4.58 5.51 -9.89
N PHE A 71 -4.17 4.26 -10.02
CA PHE A 71 -4.03 3.33 -8.89
C PHE A 71 -2.99 3.81 -7.88
N THR A 72 -1.85 4.33 -8.34
CA THR A 72 -0.81 4.85 -7.44
C THR A 72 -1.31 6.08 -6.66
N VAL A 73 -2.07 6.95 -7.31
CA VAL A 73 -2.68 8.12 -6.64
C VAL A 73 -3.71 7.68 -5.59
N LEU A 74 -4.57 6.71 -5.92
CA LEU A 74 -5.53 6.14 -4.98
C LEU A 74 -4.84 5.48 -3.80
N LEU A 75 -3.78 4.74 -4.04
CA LEU A 75 -3.01 4.06 -3.00
C LEU A 75 -2.35 5.06 -2.04
N ALA A 76 -1.78 6.14 -2.58
CA ALA A 76 -1.21 7.23 -1.77
C ALA A 76 -2.29 7.93 -0.93
N ALA A 77 -3.44 8.23 -1.53
CA ALA A 77 -4.56 8.84 -0.82
C ALA A 77 -5.11 7.92 0.28
N PHE A 78 -5.20 6.61 0.01
CA PHE A 78 -5.61 5.62 1.00
C PHE A 78 -4.61 5.53 2.16
N ALA A 79 -3.30 5.57 1.88
CA ALA A 79 -2.27 5.57 2.92
C ALA A 79 -2.40 6.80 3.84
N VAL A 80 -2.65 7.99 3.27
CA VAL A 80 -2.90 9.22 4.06
C VAL A 80 -4.17 9.08 4.90
N LEU A 81 -5.24 8.52 4.33
CA LEU A 81 -6.48 8.30 5.07
C LEU A 81 -6.25 7.34 6.25
N ALA A 82 -5.58 6.21 5.99
CA ALA A 82 -5.24 5.23 7.02
C ALA A 82 -4.42 5.88 8.14
N ALA A 83 -3.39 6.65 7.80
CA ALA A 83 -2.55 7.36 8.77
C ALA A 83 -3.37 8.32 9.64
N ARG A 84 -4.30 9.06 9.06
CA ARG A 84 -5.18 9.97 9.82
C ARG A 84 -6.16 9.25 10.73
N LEU A 85 -6.62 8.07 10.34
CA LEU A 85 -7.55 7.27 11.14
C LEU A 85 -6.87 6.51 12.27
N THR A 86 -5.64 6.06 12.06
CA THR A 86 -4.89 5.28 13.06
C THR A 86 -4.00 6.14 13.95
N GLY A 87 -3.59 7.31 13.47
CA GLY A 87 -2.56 8.14 14.12
C GLY A 87 -1.13 7.65 13.86
N ASP A 88 -0.96 6.61 13.03
CA ASP A 88 0.34 6.06 12.65
C ASP A 88 0.85 6.71 11.37
N ASP A 89 2.14 6.93 11.26
CA ASP A 89 2.81 7.43 10.06
C ASP A 89 3.56 6.34 9.27
N ASP A 90 3.62 5.12 9.79
CA ASP A 90 4.17 3.92 9.15
C ASP A 90 3.01 2.99 8.75
N ILE A 91 2.57 3.10 7.51
CA ILE A 91 1.38 2.41 7.00
C ILE A 91 1.78 1.18 6.20
N SER A 92 1.21 0.03 6.57
CA SER A 92 1.40 -1.24 5.87
C SER A 92 0.11 -1.67 5.18
N ILE A 93 0.18 -1.88 3.87
CA ILE A 93 -0.96 -2.25 3.04
C ILE A 93 -0.66 -3.57 2.33
N GLY A 94 -1.49 -4.58 2.57
CA GLY A 94 -1.47 -5.82 1.79
C GLY A 94 -2.13 -5.62 0.43
N THR A 95 -1.48 -6.06 -0.62
CA THR A 95 -2.02 -6.02 -1.99
C THR A 95 -1.55 -7.22 -2.79
N SER A 96 -2.06 -7.39 -3.99
CA SER A 96 -1.60 -8.42 -4.92
C SER A 96 -1.11 -7.79 -6.22
N GLY A 97 0.00 -8.29 -6.74
CA GLY A 97 0.53 -7.91 -8.04
C GLY A 97 -0.24 -8.52 -9.21
N ALA A 98 0.21 -8.22 -10.42
CA ALA A 98 -0.36 -8.74 -11.66
C ALA A 98 -0.41 -10.29 -11.69
N ASN A 99 0.54 -10.95 -11.05
CA ASN A 99 0.62 -12.41 -10.91
C ASN A 99 -0.22 -12.96 -9.75
N LYS A 100 -1.08 -12.15 -9.13
CA LYS A 100 -1.87 -12.50 -7.93
C LYS A 100 -1.03 -12.91 -6.71
N GLU A 101 0.28 -12.72 -6.75
CA GLU A 101 1.13 -12.94 -5.58
C GLU A 101 0.87 -11.83 -4.55
N PRO A 102 0.56 -12.19 -3.29
CA PRO A 102 0.35 -11.20 -2.24
C PRO A 102 1.69 -10.56 -1.87
N PHE A 103 1.69 -9.25 -1.67
CA PHE A 103 2.83 -8.53 -1.13
C PHE A 103 2.39 -7.38 -0.23
N VAL A 104 3.29 -6.93 0.63
CA VAL A 104 3.05 -5.85 1.56
C VAL A 104 3.78 -4.60 1.09
N LEU A 105 3.04 -3.52 0.96
CA LEU A 105 3.57 -2.17 0.81
C LEU A 105 3.73 -1.54 2.18
N ARG A 106 4.92 -1.04 2.50
CA ARG A 106 5.18 -0.25 3.69
C ARG A 106 5.50 1.17 3.27
N LEU A 107 4.71 2.12 3.72
CA LEU A 107 4.74 3.51 3.30
C LEU A 107 4.89 4.40 4.53
N SER A 108 5.81 5.35 4.47
CA SER A 108 5.88 6.42 5.45
C SER A 108 5.01 7.59 4.99
N THR A 109 4.09 7.99 5.86
CA THR A 109 3.15 9.09 5.66
C THR A 109 3.51 10.28 6.56
N ASP A 110 4.82 10.52 6.79
CA ASP A 110 5.29 11.65 7.61
C ASP A 110 4.56 12.94 7.20
N PRO A 111 3.90 13.63 8.16
CA PRO A 111 3.17 14.87 7.89
C PRO A 111 4.00 15.99 7.24
N LYS A 112 5.33 15.92 7.35
CA LYS A 112 6.26 16.85 6.72
C LYS A 112 6.50 16.57 5.25
N THR A 113 6.14 15.37 4.78
CA THR A 113 6.31 14.99 3.38
C THR A 113 5.14 15.51 2.55
N SER A 114 5.45 16.17 1.42
CA SER A 114 4.40 16.61 0.49
C SER A 114 3.71 15.41 -0.16
N PHE A 115 2.47 15.60 -0.64
CA PHE A 115 1.76 14.54 -1.37
C PHE A 115 2.51 14.08 -2.63
N ALA A 116 3.20 14.98 -3.33
CA ALA A 116 4.06 14.64 -4.46
C ALA A 116 5.24 13.75 -4.03
N GLY A 117 5.84 14.03 -2.88
CA GLY A 117 6.87 13.17 -2.28
C GLY A 117 6.33 11.78 -1.93
N LEU A 118 5.14 11.70 -1.36
CA LEU A 118 4.47 10.44 -1.09
C LEU A 118 4.15 9.66 -2.37
N LEU A 119 3.65 10.32 -3.42
CA LEU A 119 3.42 9.68 -4.72
C LEU A 119 4.70 9.06 -5.29
N SER A 120 5.82 9.78 -5.21
CA SER A 120 7.12 9.29 -5.65
C SER A 120 7.57 8.08 -4.83
N ALA A 121 7.35 8.09 -3.51
CA ALA A 121 7.65 6.96 -2.63
C ALA A 121 6.80 5.73 -2.97
N VAL A 122 5.48 5.91 -3.15
CA VAL A 122 4.56 4.83 -3.55
C VAL A 122 4.97 4.23 -4.89
N LYS A 123 5.28 5.07 -5.88
CA LYS A 123 5.77 4.63 -7.20
C LYS A 123 7.03 3.77 -7.05
N ASN A 124 8.01 4.23 -6.28
CA ASN A 124 9.26 3.51 -6.08
C ASN A 124 9.06 2.17 -5.36
N VAL A 125 8.18 2.11 -4.37
CA VAL A 125 7.89 0.88 -3.63
C VAL A 125 7.13 -0.12 -4.49
N PHE A 126 6.22 0.35 -5.36
CA PHE A 126 5.39 -0.51 -6.20
C PHE A 126 6.14 -1.08 -7.40
N PHE A 127 7.01 -0.29 -8.04
CA PHE A 127 7.69 -0.70 -9.28
C PHE A 127 9.08 -1.31 -9.08
N LYS A 128 9.76 -1.07 -7.97
CA LYS A 128 11.09 -1.64 -7.69
C LYS A 128 11.15 -3.12 -7.29
N PRO A 129 10.11 -3.78 -6.77
CA PRO A 129 10.23 -5.19 -6.40
C PRO A 129 10.45 -6.13 -7.60
N PHE A 130 10.17 -5.69 -8.82
CA PHE A 130 10.20 -6.54 -10.02
C PHE A 130 11.41 -6.33 -10.94
N SER A 131 12.20 -5.29 -10.75
CA SER A 131 13.32 -4.96 -11.65
C SER A 131 14.63 -5.72 -11.41
N HIS A 132 14.68 -6.61 -10.41
CA HIS A 132 15.87 -7.41 -10.09
C HIS A 132 15.67 -8.92 -10.21
N ILE A 133 14.77 -9.37 -11.08
CA ILE A 133 14.63 -10.81 -11.40
C ILE A 133 15.18 -11.13 -12.81
N SER A 134 15.92 -10.20 -13.41
CA SER A 134 16.60 -10.46 -14.70
C SER A 134 18.10 -10.23 -14.51
N SER A 135 18.79 -11.23 -14.03
CA SER A 135 20.18 -11.63 -14.35
C SER A 135 20.52 -12.89 -13.59
#